data_d8687f74e0f008e2f6b459935bccd917
#
_entry.id   d8687f74e0f008e2f6b459935bccd917
#
_cell.length_a   1.000
_cell.length_b   1.000
_cell.length_c   1.000
_cell.angle_alpha   90.00
_cell.angle_beta   90.00
_cell.angle_gamma   90.00
#
_symmetry.space_group_name_H-M   'P 1'
#
loop_
_entity.id
_entity.type
_entity.pdbx_description
1 polymer ?
#
loop_
_entity_poly.entity_id
_entity_poly.type
_entity_poly.pdbx_seq_one_letter_code
_entity_poly.pdbx_strand_id
1 'polypeptide(L)'
;MTGRIDFGRSTQDQVPCFVAIMEILHAEPTASAFARLLRKELLADDYVQLAHLFEEISVLTLHRHIAEELLFDAFGFDMYWDELREDVLRVRRTTGNDKFCENFEIAAARAQDYRNDRPPKRRWHHRPEGDEPPGAPGDKDRPPPGLVASPLADKPQKSPTSQEPSVRQT
;
A
#
# COMPACT_ATOMS: atom_id res chain seq x y z
N MET A 1 -31.29 14.37 5.15
CA MET A 1 -30.39 13.70 6.10
C MET A 1 -29.48 12.80 5.27
N THR A 2 -28.31 13.27 4.90
CA THR A 2 -27.26 12.45 4.26
C THR A 2 -26.65 11.58 5.35
N GLY A 3 -27.03 10.30 5.39
CA GLY A 3 -26.41 9.33 6.28
C GLY A 3 -24.91 9.24 5.95
N ARG A 4 -24.06 9.23 6.99
CA ARG A 4 -22.63 9.05 6.84
C ARG A 4 -22.38 7.68 6.23
N ILE A 5 -21.55 7.62 5.19
CA ILE A 5 -21.18 6.36 4.53
C ILE A 5 -20.35 5.52 5.51
N ASP A 6 -20.71 4.24 5.64
CA ASP A 6 -19.95 3.27 6.42
C ASP A 6 -18.92 2.57 5.52
N PHE A 7 -17.66 2.79 5.79
CA PHE A 7 -16.54 2.16 5.08
C PHE A 7 -16.00 0.91 5.81
N GLY A 8 -16.67 0.50 6.89
CA GLY A 8 -16.21 -0.58 7.77
C GLY A 8 -14.99 -0.17 8.61
N ARG A 9 -14.75 -0.91 9.67
CA ARG A 9 -13.54 -0.78 10.49
C ARG A 9 -12.60 -1.93 10.22
N SER A 10 -11.31 -1.63 10.13
CA SER A 10 -10.28 -2.66 10.03
C SER A 10 -10.23 -3.48 11.33
N THR A 11 -10.08 -4.78 11.19
CA THR A 11 -9.98 -5.74 12.27
C THR A 11 -8.66 -6.51 12.14
N GLN A 12 -8.21 -7.13 13.24
CA GLN A 12 -6.90 -7.78 13.28
C GLN A 12 -6.83 -9.02 12.36
N ASP A 13 -7.95 -9.69 12.15
CA ASP A 13 -8.07 -10.85 11.25
C ASP A 13 -7.93 -10.49 9.76
N GLN A 14 -8.07 -9.22 9.39
CA GLN A 14 -7.88 -8.74 8.02
C GLN A 14 -6.40 -8.43 7.67
N VAL A 15 -5.52 -8.33 8.68
CA VAL A 15 -4.10 -8.04 8.48
C VAL A 15 -3.41 -9.03 7.53
N PRO A 16 -3.62 -10.36 7.64
CA PRO A 16 -3.01 -11.30 6.69
C PRO A 16 -3.42 -11.06 5.24
N CYS A 17 -4.70 -10.73 4.99
CA CYS A 17 -5.19 -10.40 3.66
C CYS A 17 -4.52 -9.12 3.13
N PHE A 18 -4.42 -8.09 3.96
CA PHE A 18 -3.72 -6.85 3.59
C PHE A 18 -2.25 -7.07 3.27
N VAL A 19 -1.54 -7.87 4.09
CA VAL A 19 -0.13 -8.21 3.86
C VAL A 19 0.04 -8.97 2.53
N ALA A 20 -0.83 -9.93 2.22
CA ALA A 20 -0.80 -10.65 0.95
C ALA A 20 -0.98 -9.72 -0.26
N ILE A 21 -1.86 -8.72 -0.17
CA ILE A 21 -2.02 -7.69 -1.21
C ILE A 21 -0.71 -6.90 -1.38
N MET A 22 -0.09 -6.50 -0.27
CA MET A 22 1.19 -5.77 -0.32
C MET A 22 2.30 -6.61 -0.94
N GLU A 23 2.38 -7.91 -0.61
CA GLU A 23 3.36 -8.83 -1.20
C GLU A 23 3.18 -8.94 -2.73
N ILE A 24 1.94 -9.07 -3.22
CA ILE A 24 1.66 -9.11 -4.66
C ILE A 24 2.07 -7.80 -5.34
N LEU A 25 1.75 -6.66 -4.74
CA LEU A 25 2.09 -5.34 -5.29
C LEU A 25 3.60 -5.06 -5.32
N HIS A 26 4.35 -5.67 -4.39
CA HIS A 26 5.81 -5.51 -4.31
C HIS A 26 6.59 -6.62 -5.02
N ALA A 27 5.93 -7.65 -5.53
CA ALA A 27 6.57 -8.70 -6.33
C ALA A 27 6.69 -8.29 -7.81
N GLU A 28 7.80 -8.66 -8.45
CA GLU A 28 7.93 -8.49 -9.90
C GLU A 28 7.05 -9.50 -10.66
N PRO A 29 6.46 -9.12 -11.80
CA PRO A 29 6.62 -7.84 -12.52
C PRO A 29 5.66 -6.71 -12.05
N THR A 30 4.77 -6.99 -11.10
CA THR A 30 3.72 -6.05 -10.64
C THR A 30 4.31 -4.79 -10.04
N ALA A 31 5.39 -4.90 -9.26
CA ALA A 31 6.07 -3.77 -8.64
C ALA A 31 6.54 -2.73 -9.68
N SER A 32 7.12 -3.21 -10.78
CA SER A 32 7.55 -2.35 -11.88
C SER A 32 6.38 -1.68 -12.59
N ALA A 33 5.30 -2.41 -12.87
CA ALA A 33 4.09 -1.86 -13.47
C ALA A 33 3.42 -0.82 -12.56
N PHE A 34 3.30 -1.12 -11.26
CA PHE A 34 2.75 -0.21 -10.27
C PHE A 34 3.60 1.07 -10.12
N ALA A 35 4.93 0.95 -10.14
CA ALA A 35 5.82 2.11 -10.14
C ALA A 35 5.64 2.99 -11.39
N ARG A 36 5.38 2.40 -12.56
CA ARG A 36 5.07 3.15 -13.79
C ARG A 36 3.69 3.83 -13.72
N LEU A 37 2.69 3.17 -13.12
CA LEU A 37 1.38 3.79 -12.85
C LEU A 37 1.54 5.09 -12.06
N LEU A 38 2.29 5.04 -10.95
CA LEU A 38 2.51 6.21 -10.09
C LEU A 38 3.26 7.35 -10.79
N ARG A 39 4.08 7.04 -11.79
CA ARG A 39 4.80 8.04 -12.62
C ARG A 39 4.05 8.45 -13.89
N LYS A 40 2.88 7.82 -14.17
CA LYS A 40 2.11 8.00 -15.41
C LYS A 40 2.89 7.61 -16.67
N GLU A 41 3.67 6.54 -16.57
CA GLU A 41 4.57 6.02 -17.62
C GLU A 41 4.19 4.58 -18.02
N LEU A 42 2.88 4.24 -17.99
CA LEU A 42 2.40 2.90 -18.23
C LEU A 42 2.73 2.40 -19.64
N LEU A 43 3.15 1.14 -19.73
CA LEU A 43 3.30 0.42 -20.97
C LEU A 43 1.98 -0.26 -21.37
N ALA A 44 1.85 -0.65 -22.64
CA ALA A 44 0.62 -1.24 -23.17
C ALA A 44 0.14 -2.48 -22.38
N ASP A 45 1.07 -3.31 -21.90
CA ASP A 45 0.74 -4.52 -21.16
C ASP A 45 0.39 -4.26 -19.68
N ASP A 46 0.87 -3.14 -19.13
CA ASP A 46 0.64 -2.79 -17.72
C ASP A 46 -0.85 -2.52 -17.44
N TYR A 47 -1.56 -1.89 -18.38
CA TYR A 47 -2.96 -1.48 -18.19
C TYR A 47 -3.87 -2.66 -17.83
N VAL A 48 -3.80 -3.74 -18.63
CA VAL A 48 -4.65 -4.92 -18.40
C VAL A 48 -4.24 -5.64 -17.12
N GLN A 49 -2.94 -5.80 -16.88
CA GLN A 49 -2.42 -6.46 -15.69
C GLN A 49 -2.86 -5.73 -14.40
N LEU A 50 -2.66 -4.42 -14.35
CA LEU A 50 -3.03 -3.63 -13.17
C LEU A 50 -4.54 -3.51 -12.99
N ALA A 51 -5.31 -3.36 -14.09
CA ALA A 51 -6.76 -3.32 -14.01
C ALA A 51 -7.34 -4.62 -13.44
N HIS A 52 -6.84 -5.79 -13.87
CA HIS A 52 -7.22 -7.08 -13.28
C HIS A 52 -6.84 -7.20 -11.81
N LEU A 53 -5.62 -6.81 -11.44
CA LEU A 53 -5.19 -6.85 -10.05
C LEU A 53 -6.08 -5.97 -9.15
N PHE A 54 -6.39 -4.75 -9.58
CA PHE A 54 -7.27 -3.88 -8.80
C PHE A 54 -8.72 -4.39 -8.78
N GLU A 55 -9.18 -5.08 -9.84
CA GLU A 55 -10.46 -5.77 -9.84
C GLU A 55 -10.50 -6.85 -8.75
N GLU A 56 -9.48 -7.72 -8.67
CA GLU A 56 -9.38 -8.78 -7.67
C GLU A 56 -9.33 -8.22 -6.23
N ILE A 57 -8.54 -7.17 -5.99
CA ILE A 57 -8.48 -6.49 -4.69
C ILE A 57 -9.84 -5.87 -4.35
N SER A 58 -10.53 -5.30 -5.34
CA SER A 58 -11.87 -4.71 -5.16
C SER A 58 -12.91 -5.75 -4.78
N VAL A 59 -12.85 -6.96 -5.37
CA VAL A 59 -13.72 -8.08 -4.98
C VAL A 59 -13.54 -8.41 -3.50
N LEU A 60 -12.29 -8.51 -3.00
CA LEU A 60 -12.02 -8.79 -1.58
C LEU A 60 -12.61 -7.70 -0.68
N THR A 61 -12.57 -6.46 -1.13
CA THR A 61 -13.10 -5.32 -0.38
C THR A 61 -14.63 -5.28 -0.36
N LEU A 62 -15.26 -5.44 -1.52
CA LEU A 62 -16.73 -5.44 -1.64
C LEU A 62 -17.37 -6.63 -0.91
N HIS A 63 -16.67 -7.77 -0.84
CA HIS A 63 -17.07 -8.93 -0.04
C HIS A 63 -16.64 -8.85 1.43
N ARG A 64 -16.07 -7.71 1.88
CA ARG A 64 -15.69 -7.42 3.26
C ARG A 64 -14.60 -8.33 3.84
N HIS A 65 -13.78 -8.95 2.99
CA HIS A 65 -12.58 -9.66 3.42
C HIS A 65 -11.49 -8.68 3.90
N ILE A 66 -11.56 -7.45 3.42
CA ILE A 66 -10.77 -6.31 3.90
C ILE A 66 -11.68 -5.09 4.03
N ALA A 67 -11.50 -4.31 5.10
CA ALA A 67 -12.25 -3.07 5.29
C ALA A 67 -11.85 -2.02 4.26
N GLU A 68 -12.84 -1.33 3.68
CA GLU A 68 -12.60 -0.21 2.76
C GLU A 68 -11.75 0.88 3.39
N GLU A 69 -11.95 1.16 4.68
CA GLU A 69 -11.14 2.12 5.43
C GLU A 69 -9.65 1.76 5.36
N LEU A 70 -9.27 0.51 5.57
CA LEU A 70 -7.88 0.07 5.55
C LEU A 70 -7.31 0.17 4.13
N LEU A 71 -8.07 -0.28 3.14
CA LEU A 71 -7.63 -0.26 1.74
C LEU A 71 -7.46 1.17 1.22
N PHE A 72 -8.45 2.04 1.43
CA PHE A 72 -8.42 3.40 0.90
C PHE A 72 -7.47 4.33 1.66
N ASP A 73 -7.07 3.95 2.88
CA ASP A 73 -5.99 4.62 3.59
C ASP A 73 -4.60 4.33 3.00
N ALA A 74 -4.43 3.14 2.44
CA ALA A 74 -3.17 2.68 1.89
C ALA A 74 -3.04 3.01 0.39
N PHE A 75 -4.17 3.01 -0.35
CA PHE A 75 -4.18 3.06 -1.81
C PHE A 75 -5.11 4.13 -2.36
N GLY A 76 -4.69 4.79 -3.42
CA GLY A 76 -5.49 5.79 -4.15
C GLY A 76 -6.30 5.17 -5.28
N PHE A 77 -7.27 4.30 -4.99
CA PHE A 77 -8.05 3.57 -5.98
C PHE A 77 -8.75 4.47 -7.00
N ASP A 78 -9.27 5.61 -6.58
CA ASP A 78 -9.85 6.61 -7.46
C ASP A 78 -8.82 7.19 -8.45
N MET A 79 -7.59 7.47 -7.98
CA MET A 79 -6.52 7.96 -8.85
C MET A 79 -6.02 6.88 -9.82
N TYR A 80 -5.98 5.62 -9.38
CA TYR A 80 -5.59 4.50 -10.25
C TYR A 80 -6.64 4.25 -11.32
N TRP A 81 -7.92 4.36 -10.97
CA TRP A 81 -9.02 4.28 -11.92
C TRP A 81 -8.93 5.38 -12.96
N ASP A 82 -8.67 6.63 -12.57
CA ASP A 82 -8.53 7.75 -13.51
C ASP A 82 -7.44 7.51 -14.55
N GLU A 83 -6.35 6.83 -14.21
CA GLU A 83 -5.27 6.50 -15.14
C GLU A 83 -5.58 5.28 -16.03
N LEU A 84 -6.38 4.33 -15.56
CA LEU A 84 -6.63 3.06 -16.24
C LEU A 84 -8.00 3.00 -16.97
N ARG A 85 -8.93 3.90 -16.64
CA ARG A 85 -10.33 3.80 -17.09
C ARG A 85 -10.50 3.79 -18.60
N GLU A 86 -9.71 4.58 -19.35
CA GLU A 86 -9.85 4.65 -20.81
C GLU A 86 -9.50 3.31 -21.46
N ASP A 87 -8.52 2.59 -20.94
CA ASP A 87 -8.15 1.26 -21.40
C ASP A 87 -9.21 0.22 -21.00
N VAL A 88 -9.72 0.28 -19.78
CA VAL A 88 -10.85 -0.57 -19.33
C VAL A 88 -12.07 -0.36 -20.23
N LEU A 89 -12.45 0.88 -20.49
CA LEU A 89 -13.59 1.19 -21.36
C LEU A 89 -13.34 0.77 -22.82
N ARG A 90 -12.10 0.84 -23.30
CA ARG A 90 -11.72 0.33 -24.60
C ARG A 90 -11.90 -1.19 -24.66
N VAL A 91 -11.46 -1.93 -23.66
CA VAL A 91 -11.65 -3.38 -23.57
C VAL A 91 -13.13 -3.73 -23.53
N ARG A 92 -13.95 -3.05 -22.74
CA ARG A 92 -15.42 -3.24 -22.73
C ARG A 92 -16.02 -3.11 -24.12
N ARG A 93 -15.68 -2.04 -24.85
CA ARG A 93 -16.18 -1.80 -26.21
C ARG A 93 -15.73 -2.85 -27.20
N THR A 94 -14.48 -3.29 -27.12
CA THR A 94 -13.94 -4.26 -28.10
C THR A 94 -14.36 -5.69 -27.86
N THR A 95 -14.63 -6.06 -26.61
CA THR A 95 -15.02 -7.42 -26.22
C THR A 95 -16.53 -7.58 -26.06
N GLY A 96 -17.29 -6.50 -25.97
CA GLY A 96 -18.72 -6.53 -25.61
C GLY A 96 -18.97 -6.93 -24.15
N ASN A 97 -17.95 -6.92 -23.29
CA ASN A 97 -18.07 -7.23 -21.88
C ASN A 97 -18.15 -5.94 -21.05
N ASP A 98 -19.36 -5.43 -20.86
CA ASP A 98 -19.61 -4.19 -20.12
C ASP A 98 -19.23 -4.28 -18.63
N LYS A 99 -19.05 -5.50 -18.11
CA LYS A 99 -18.71 -5.76 -16.70
C LYS A 99 -17.21 -5.98 -16.46
N PHE A 100 -16.39 -5.83 -17.48
CA PHE A 100 -14.94 -5.93 -17.29
C PHE A 100 -14.45 -4.88 -16.29
N CYS A 101 -13.81 -5.29 -15.19
CA CYS A 101 -13.35 -4.44 -14.09
C CYS A 101 -14.45 -3.56 -13.44
N GLU A 102 -15.69 -4.10 -13.28
CA GLU A 102 -16.82 -3.42 -12.66
C GLU A 102 -16.58 -3.17 -11.17
N ASN A 103 -15.98 -4.14 -10.46
CA ASN A 103 -15.71 -4.00 -9.02
C ASN A 103 -14.62 -2.95 -8.76
N PHE A 104 -13.63 -2.84 -9.62
CA PHE A 104 -12.63 -1.77 -9.54
C PHE A 104 -13.25 -0.39 -9.73
N GLU A 105 -14.16 -0.22 -10.69
CA GLU A 105 -14.89 1.03 -10.89
C GLU A 105 -15.73 1.41 -9.66
N ILE A 106 -16.45 0.43 -9.07
CA ILE A 106 -17.23 0.63 -7.84
C ILE A 106 -16.31 1.02 -6.68
N ALA A 107 -15.20 0.30 -6.48
CA ALA A 107 -14.25 0.59 -5.41
C ALA A 107 -13.61 1.96 -5.58
N ALA A 108 -13.32 2.39 -6.81
CA ALA A 108 -12.77 3.71 -7.10
C ALA A 108 -13.76 4.84 -6.74
N ALA A 109 -15.04 4.69 -7.07
CA ALA A 109 -16.08 5.65 -6.68
C ALA A 109 -16.19 5.74 -5.15
N ARG A 110 -16.17 4.61 -4.44
CA ARG A 110 -16.19 4.58 -2.97
C ARG A 110 -14.93 5.17 -2.35
N ALA A 111 -13.75 4.97 -2.97
CA ALA A 111 -12.49 5.59 -2.53
C ALA A 111 -12.55 7.12 -2.63
N GLN A 112 -13.18 7.64 -3.68
CA GLN A 112 -13.42 9.08 -3.82
C GLN A 112 -14.36 9.61 -2.72
N ASP A 113 -15.45 8.89 -2.42
CA ASP A 113 -16.37 9.22 -1.33
C ASP A 113 -15.64 9.21 0.02
N TYR A 114 -14.80 8.18 0.27
CA TYR A 114 -13.98 8.07 1.47
C TYR A 114 -13.05 9.27 1.64
N ARG A 115 -12.40 9.70 0.57
CA ARG A 115 -11.51 10.87 0.58
C ARG A 115 -12.24 12.17 0.89
N ASN A 116 -13.48 12.32 0.38
CA ASN A 116 -14.30 13.50 0.56
C ASN A 116 -14.93 13.57 1.96
N ASP A 117 -15.34 12.42 2.53
CA ASP A 117 -16.05 12.36 3.82
C ASP A 117 -15.11 12.29 5.02
N ARG A 118 -13.85 11.92 4.81
CA ARG A 118 -12.89 11.75 5.89
C ARG A 118 -12.19 13.06 6.24
N PRO A 119 -12.25 13.49 7.52
CA PRO A 119 -11.46 14.62 7.96
C PRO A 119 -9.96 14.32 7.81
N PRO A 120 -9.13 15.34 7.50
CA PRO A 120 -7.69 15.15 7.38
C PRO A 120 -7.13 14.50 8.66
N LYS A 121 -6.29 13.48 8.49
CA LYS A 121 -5.65 12.80 9.62
C LYS A 121 -4.89 13.82 10.45
N ARG A 122 -5.17 13.86 11.76
CA ARG A 122 -4.40 14.70 12.68
C ARG A 122 -2.94 14.23 12.61
N ARG A 123 -2.04 15.16 12.36
CA ARG A 123 -0.61 14.85 12.41
C ARG A 123 -0.27 14.41 13.83
N TRP A 124 0.36 13.26 13.98
CA TRP A 124 0.77 12.68 15.27
C TRP A 124 1.67 13.62 16.10
N HIS A 125 2.23 14.65 15.47
CA HIS A 125 3.17 15.61 16.09
C HIS A 125 2.51 16.78 16.82
N HIS A 126 1.19 16.91 16.78
CA HIS A 126 0.45 17.88 17.58
C HIS A 126 -0.35 17.16 18.67
N ARG A 127 0.35 16.53 19.62
CA ARG A 127 -0.22 16.39 20.94
C ARG A 127 -0.27 17.83 21.50
N PRO A 128 -1.44 18.45 21.79
CA PRO A 128 -1.45 19.72 22.47
C PRO A 128 -0.69 19.53 23.79
N GLU A 129 0.30 20.37 24.05
CA GLU A 129 0.95 20.42 25.35
C GLU A 129 -0.17 20.67 26.37
N GLY A 130 -0.56 19.64 27.14
CA GLY A 130 -1.65 19.71 28.10
C GLY A 130 -2.48 18.44 28.28
N ASP A 131 -2.43 17.48 27.32
CA ASP A 131 -3.08 16.18 27.48
C ASP A 131 -2.15 15.12 28.10
N GLU A 132 -1.36 15.52 29.09
CA GLU A 132 -0.70 14.53 29.96
C GLU A 132 -1.77 13.89 30.86
N PRO A 133 -1.92 12.54 30.84
CA PRO A 133 -2.85 11.90 31.77
C PRO A 133 -2.46 12.27 33.18
N PRO A 134 -3.39 12.70 34.04
CA PRO A 134 -3.09 13.04 35.42
C PRO A 134 -2.52 11.80 36.11
N GLY A 135 -1.22 11.85 36.47
CA GLY A 135 -0.56 10.76 37.21
C GLY A 135 0.64 10.10 36.56
N ALA A 136 1.14 10.58 35.43
CA ALA A 136 2.43 10.11 34.93
C ALA A 136 3.52 10.55 35.95
N PRO A 137 4.29 9.59 36.55
CA PRO A 137 5.38 9.94 37.45
C PRO A 137 6.39 10.78 36.68
N GLY A 138 6.64 12.00 37.18
CA GLY A 138 7.60 12.93 36.59
C GLY A 138 8.96 12.28 36.45
N ASP A 139 9.40 12.13 35.19
CA ASP A 139 10.71 11.57 34.83
C ASP A 139 11.83 12.55 35.19
N LYS A 140 12.11 12.66 36.50
CA LYS A 140 13.22 13.46 37.01
C LYS A 140 14.59 12.82 36.80
N ASP A 141 14.63 11.59 36.32
CA ASP A 141 15.85 10.78 36.13
C ASP A 141 16.19 10.54 34.64
N ARG A 142 15.62 11.27 33.72
CA ARG A 142 15.97 11.15 32.31
C ARG A 142 17.27 11.92 32.03
N PRO A 143 18.37 11.21 31.66
CA PRO A 143 19.60 11.89 31.26
C PRO A 143 19.36 12.77 30.02
N PRO A 144 20.04 13.92 29.90
CA PRO A 144 19.86 14.84 28.79
C PRO A 144 20.16 14.14 27.45
N PRO A 145 19.40 14.45 26.37
CA PRO A 145 19.64 13.89 25.06
C PRO A 145 20.97 14.45 24.52
N GLY A 146 22.00 13.61 24.48
CA GLY A 146 23.29 14.08 23.93
C GLY A 146 24.50 13.18 24.15
N LEU A 147 24.40 12.09 24.88
CA LEU A 147 25.52 11.17 25.09
C LEU A 147 25.22 9.77 24.60
N VAL A 148 25.05 9.60 23.28
CA VAL A 148 25.17 8.29 22.65
C VAL A 148 26.63 8.13 22.25
N ALA A 149 27.38 7.35 23.05
CA ALA A 149 28.74 6.97 22.74
C ALA A 149 28.75 6.23 21.38
N SER A 150 29.58 6.69 20.45
CA SER A 150 29.85 6.01 19.19
C SER A 150 30.33 4.59 19.45
N PRO A 151 29.75 3.55 18.82
CA PRO A 151 30.35 2.22 18.88
C PRO A 151 31.65 2.20 18.07
N LEU A 152 32.69 1.66 18.72
CA LEU A 152 34.02 1.44 18.19
C LEU A 152 33.95 0.72 16.82
N ALA A 153 34.74 1.25 15.88
CA ALA A 153 35.02 0.65 14.60
C ALA A 153 35.59 -0.78 14.78
N ASP A 154 34.88 -1.76 14.30
CA ASP A 154 35.33 -3.15 14.25
C ASP A 154 36.17 -3.41 12.98
N LYS A 155 37.22 -4.20 13.14
CA LYS A 155 38.30 -4.41 12.18
C LYS A 155 37.84 -5.18 10.94
N PRO A 156 38.49 -5.01 9.77
CA PRO A 156 38.16 -5.76 8.56
C PRO A 156 38.60 -7.22 8.68
N GLN A 157 37.67 -8.12 8.55
CA GLN A 157 37.85 -9.56 8.49
C GLN A 157 38.35 -9.96 7.09
N LYS A 158 39.49 -10.63 7.03
CA LYS A 158 40.13 -11.15 5.82
C LYS A 158 39.27 -12.23 5.17
N SER A 159 38.99 -12.08 3.88
CA SER A 159 38.36 -13.08 3.02
C SER A 159 39.25 -14.29 2.81
N PRO A 160 38.73 -15.52 2.82
CA PRO A 160 39.49 -16.71 2.37
C PRO A 160 39.40 -16.83 0.84
N THR A 161 40.53 -17.10 0.27
CA THR A 161 40.87 -17.41 -1.12
C THR A 161 40.01 -18.55 -1.69
N SER A 162 39.30 -18.26 -2.78
CA SER A 162 38.59 -19.26 -3.59
C SER A 162 39.59 -20.06 -4.42
N GLN A 163 39.61 -21.37 -4.23
CA GLN A 163 40.26 -22.32 -5.13
C GLN A 163 39.32 -22.66 -6.29
N GLU A 164 39.79 -22.49 -7.51
CA GLU A 164 39.17 -22.99 -8.74
C GLU A 164 39.21 -24.52 -8.82
N PRO A 165 38.17 -25.19 -9.27
CA PRO A 165 38.26 -26.55 -9.74
C PRO A 165 38.50 -26.60 -11.26
N SER A 166 39.59 -27.26 -11.62
CA SER A 166 40.02 -27.65 -12.96
C SER A 166 38.98 -28.48 -13.68
N VAL A 167 38.55 -28.01 -14.86
CA VAL A 167 37.72 -28.79 -15.80
C VAL A 167 38.62 -29.76 -16.57
N ARG A 168 38.37 -31.07 -16.45
CA ARG A 168 38.89 -32.12 -17.38
C ARG A 168 37.86 -32.35 -18.48
N GLN A 169 38.35 -32.17 -19.71
CA GLN A 169 37.73 -32.66 -20.94
C GLN A 169 37.90 -34.18 -21.07
N THR A 170 36.84 -34.88 -21.40
CA THR A 170 36.79 -36.05 -22.29
C THR A 170 35.40 -36.12 -22.90
#